data_c54728959db587a98aa758de07c08708
#
_entry.id   c54728959db587a98aa758de07c08708
#
_cell.length_a   1.000
_cell.length_b   1.000
_cell.length_c   1.000
_cell.angle_alpha   90.00
_cell.angle_beta   90.00
_cell.angle_gamma   90.00
#
_symmetry.space_group_name_H-M   'P 1'
#
loop_
_entity.id
_entity.type
_entity.pdbx_description
1 polymer ?
#
loop_
_entity_poly.entity_id
_entity_poly.type
_entity_poly.pdbx_seq_one_letter_code
_entity_poly.pdbx_strand_id
1 'polypeptide(L)'
;FKVGFERPGEAVTAKIWQQYFRGLPEVEAMRLAKKYPFSPGEISNVQRKYIIEKALGSNKSRLSLIEDIAINEKIETQRVAGLKTVGFG
;
A
#
# COMPACT_ATOMS: atom_id res chain seq x y z
N PHE A 1 2.86 -18.71 21.65
CA PHE A 1 2.81 -18.67 21.14
C PHE A 1 2.04 -18.40 20.31
N LYS A 2 1.48 -18.01 19.79
CA LYS A 2 0.85 -17.68 19.13
C LYS A 2 1.08 -17.57 17.98
N VAL A 3 1.11 -17.72 17.53
CA VAL A 3 1.70 -17.63 16.64
C VAL A 3 1.15 -17.94 15.46
N GLY A 4 1.04 -18.42 14.77
CA GLY A 4 0.58 -18.76 13.63
C GLY A 4 -0.38 -17.97 12.94
N PHE A 5 -1.31 -17.47 13.48
CA PHE A 5 -2.25 -16.80 12.71
C PHE A 5 -2.06 -15.37 12.65
N GLU A 6 -0.90 -14.94 12.95
CA GLU A 6 -0.67 -13.61 12.80
C GLU A 6 -0.61 -13.15 11.43
N ARG A 7 -1.01 -11.94 11.14
CA ARG A 7 -0.85 -11.42 9.85
C ARG A 7 0.60 -11.28 9.52
N PRO A 8 0.96 -11.14 8.24
CA PRO A 8 2.34 -10.97 7.85
C PRO A 8 2.93 -9.80 8.61
N GLY A 9 4.12 -9.97 9.09
CA GLY A 9 4.76 -8.91 9.82
C GLY A 9 5.14 -7.76 8.96
N GLU A 10 5.54 -6.67 9.60
CA GLU A 10 5.94 -5.49 8.88
C GLU A 10 7.10 -5.78 7.94
N ALA A 11 7.99 -6.66 8.34
CA ALA A 11 9.14 -6.98 7.49
C ALA A 11 8.69 -7.60 6.17
N VAL A 12 7.71 -8.50 6.23
CA VAL A 12 7.20 -9.12 5.02
C VAL A 12 6.52 -8.09 4.14
N THR A 13 5.70 -7.25 4.73
CA THR A 13 5.01 -6.20 3.98
C THR A 13 6.02 -5.25 3.37
N ALA A 14 7.07 -4.91 4.10
CA ALA A 14 8.11 -4.03 3.59
C ALA A 14 8.79 -4.64 2.37
N LYS A 15 9.02 -5.94 2.41
CA LYS A 15 9.62 -6.61 1.26
C LYS A 15 8.72 -6.53 0.05
N ILE A 16 7.41 -6.64 0.25
CA ILE A 16 6.47 -6.52 -0.85
C ILE A 16 6.50 -5.11 -1.42
N TRP A 17 6.55 -4.10 -0.57
CA TRP A 17 6.70 -2.73 -1.03
C TRP A 17 7.95 -2.58 -1.89
N GLN A 18 9.07 -3.16 -1.44
CA GLN A 18 10.32 -3.08 -2.20
C GLN A 18 10.24 -3.84 -3.51
N GLN A 19 9.44 -4.91 -3.52
CA GLN A 19 9.28 -5.69 -4.72
C GLN A 19 8.56 -4.90 -5.80
N TYR A 20 7.53 -4.17 -5.42
CA TYR A 20 6.77 -3.38 -6.37
C TYR A 20 7.42 -2.03 -6.68
N PHE A 21 8.18 -1.50 -5.74
CA PHE A 21 8.86 -0.21 -5.94
C PHE A 21 10.35 -0.42 -5.83
N ARG A 22 10.96 -0.79 -6.93
CA ARG A 22 12.38 -1.09 -6.93
C ARG A 22 13.18 0.13 -6.52
N GLY A 23 14.24 -0.10 -5.76
CA GLY A 23 15.04 1.01 -5.29
C GLY A 23 14.51 1.69 -4.06
N LEU A 24 13.40 1.22 -3.53
CA LEU A 24 12.87 1.81 -2.32
C LEU A 24 13.73 1.40 -1.14
N PRO A 25 14.23 2.36 -0.34
CA PRO A 25 15.07 2.02 0.81
C PRO A 25 14.30 1.18 1.83
N GLU A 26 15.03 0.32 2.50
CA GLU A 26 14.39 -0.54 3.48
C GLU A 26 13.71 0.27 4.57
N VAL A 27 14.34 1.38 4.98
CA VAL A 27 13.76 2.24 6.01
C VAL A 27 12.40 2.76 5.58
N GLU A 28 12.31 3.22 4.34
CA GLU A 28 11.06 3.73 3.84
C GLU A 28 10.04 2.63 3.65
N ALA A 29 10.48 1.46 3.21
CA ALA A 29 9.58 0.34 3.04
C ALA A 29 9.00 -0.09 4.38
N MET A 30 9.82 -0.12 5.42
CA MET A 30 9.33 -0.47 6.74
C MET A 30 8.34 0.57 7.26
N ARG A 31 8.63 1.83 6.98
CA ARG A 31 7.74 2.89 7.39
C ARG A 31 6.40 2.77 6.71
N LEU A 32 6.39 2.48 5.40
CA LEU A 32 5.15 2.28 4.68
C LEU A 32 4.40 1.06 5.19
N ALA A 33 5.14 -0.01 5.49
CA ALA A 33 4.51 -1.22 5.99
C ALA A 33 3.83 -0.97 7.33
N LYS A 34 4.41 -0.12 8.14
CA LYS A 34 3.84 0.21 9.42
C LYS A 34 2.59 1.06 9.28
N LYS A 35 2.67 2.07 8.42
CA LYS A 35 1.56 2.97 8.20
C LYS A 35 0.45 2.34 7.38
N TYR A 36 0.83 1.55 6.39
CA TYR A 36 -0.13 0.96 5.46
C TYR A 36 0.13 -0.53 5.35
N PRO A 37 -0.40 -1.33 6.27
CA PRO A 37 -0.21 -2.78 6.23
C PRO A 37 -1.08 -3.40 5.15
N PHE A 38 -0.77 -3.07 3.91
CA PHE A 38 -1.56 -3.50 2.78
C PHE A 38 -1.23 -4.93 2.40
N SER A 39 -2.21 -5.61 1.82
CA SER A 39 -1.97 -6.92 1.22
C SER A 39 -1.22 -6.71 -0.09
N PRO A 40 -0.64 -7.78 -0.65
CA PRO A 40 0.07 -7.65 -1.93
C PRO A 40 -0.81 -7.07 -3.03
N GLY A 41 -2.09 -7.41 -3.02
CA GLY A 41 -3.00 -6.86 -4.03
C GLY A 41 -3.18 -5.37 -3.90
N GLU A 42 -3.26 -4.90 -2.67
CA GLU A 42 -3.41 -3.47 -2.45
C GLU A 42 -2.15 -2.71 -2.83
N ILE A 43 -0.99 -3.28 -2.54
CA ILE A 43 0.27 -2.65 -2.91
C ILE A 43 0.40 -2.63 -4.44
N SER A 44 -0.07 -3.68 -5.09
CA SER A 44 -0.07 -3.73 -6.55
C SER A 44 -0.92 -2.58 -7.12
N ASN A 45 -2.06 -2.31 -6.50
CA ASN A 45 -2.90 -1.21 -6.94
C ASN A 45 -2.20 0.13 -6.75
N VAL A 46 -1.48 0.29 -5.65
CA VAL A 46 -0.72 1.52 -5.41
C VAL A 46 0.33 1.68 -6.49
N GLN A 47 1.02 0.60 -6.84
CA GLN A 47 2.03 0.66 -7.87
C GLN A 47 1.43 1.07 -9.21
N ARG A 48 0.31 0.50 -9.55
CA ARG A 48 -0.34 0.81 -10.81
C ARG A 48 -0.71 2.29 -10.89
N LYS A 49 -1.28 2.82 -9.81
CA LYS A 49 -1.64 4.22 -9.77
C LYS A 49 -0.40 5.11 -9.81
N TYR A 50 0.67 4.66 -9.16
CA TYR A 50 1.91 5.40 -9.18
C TYR A 50 2.45 5.52 -10.61
N ILE A 51 2.43 4.41 -11.35
CA ILE A 51 2.92 4.43 -12.72
C ILE A 51 2.10 5.39 -13.56
N ILE A 52 0.79 5.39 -13.38
CA ILE A 52 -0.08 6.28 -14.13
C ILE A 52 0.22 7.73 -13.80
N GLU A 53 0.39 8.04 -12.52
CA GLU A 53 0.68 9.41 -12.12
C GLU A 53 2.01 9.89 -12.69
N LYS A 54 3.01 9.02 -12.69
CA LYS A 54 4.30 9.37 -13.25
C LYS A 54 4.19 9.60 -14.76
N ALA A 55 3.39 8.78 -15.41
CA ALA A 55 3.19 8.94 -16.85
C ALA A 55 2.48 10.25 -17.16
N LEU A 56 1.66 10.73 -16.24
CA LEU A 56 0.97 12.00 -16.44
C LEU A 56 1.85 13.19 -16.11
N GLY A 57 3.08 12.96 -15.69
CA GLY A 57 4.00 14.06 -15.46
C GLY A 57 3.98 14.63 -14.07
N SER A 58 3.67 13.81 -13.09
CA SER A 58 3.65 14.30 -11.72
C SER A 58 5.02 14.81 -11.30
N ASN A 59 5.03 15.94 -10.62
CA ASN A 59 6.28 16.53 -10.14
C ASN A 59 6.61 16.12 -8.72
N LYS A 60 5.76 15.35 -8.08
CA LYS A 60 6.00 14.96 -6.72
C LYS A 60 7.14 13.96 -6.62
N SER A 61 7.84 13.96 -5.51
CA SER A 61 8.88 12.99 -5.29
C SER A 61 8.25 11.60 -5.17
N ARG A 62 9.05 10.58 -5.36
CA ARG A 62 8.52 9.23 -5.34
C ARG A 62 7.83 8.90 -4.03
N LEU A 63 8.48 9.21 -2.92
CA LEU A 63 7.91 8.90 -1.61
C LEU A 63 6.62 9.67 -1.36
N SER A 64 6.61 10.93 -1.73
CA SER A 64 5.42 11.75 -1.56
C SER A 64 4.26 11.20 -2.37
N LEU A 65 4.53 10.83 -3.61
CA LEU A 65 3.51 10.29 -4.49
C LEU A 65 2.99 8.96 -3.99
N ILE A 66 3.90 8.10 -3.54
CA ILE A 66 3.49 6.80 -3.02
C ILE A 66 2.59 6.98 -1.79
N GLU A 67 2.95 7.90 -0.91
CA GLU A 67 2.14 8.13 0.28
C GLU A 67 0.77 8.67 -0.06
N ASP A 68 0.70 9.60 -1.00
CA ASP A 68 -0.59 10.13 -1.41
C ASP A 68 -1.49 9.04 -1.95
N ILE A 69 -0.93 8.19 -2.80
CA ILE A 69 -1.70 7.11 -3.38
C ILE A 69 -2.10 6.10 -2.32
N ALA A 70 -1.19 5.81 -1.40
CA ALA A 70 -1.48 4.85 -0.33
C ALA A 70 -2.61 5.36 0.56
N ILE A 71 -2.62 6.64 0.86
CA ILE A 71 -3.67 7.21 1.66
C ILE A 71 -5.01 7.04 0.97
N ASN A 72 -5.06 7.33 -0.31
CA ASN A 72 -6.28 7.18 -1.08
C ASN A 72 -6.72 5.74 -1.14
N GLU A 73 -5.78 4.84 -1.31
CA GLU A 73 -6.11 3.41 -1.38
C GLU A 73 -6.70 2.93 -0.05
N LYS A 74 -6.13 3.41 1.04
CA LYS A 74 -6.62 3.03 2.35
C LYS A 74 -8.04 3.51 2.56
N ILE A 75 -8.33 4.73 2.16
CA ILE A 75 -9.66 5.28 2.28
C ILE A 75 -10.65 4.51 1.43
N GLU A 76 -10.27 4.19 0.21
CA GLU A 76 -11.14 3.46 -0.69
C GLU A 76 -11.43 2.06 -0.17
N THR A 77 -10.42 1.40 0.38
CA THR A 77 -10.59 0.08 0.91
C THR A 77 -11.59 0.09 2.06
N GLN A 78 -11.47 1.07 2.93
CA GLN A 78 -12.39 1.17 4.05
C GLN A 78 -13.80 1.50 3.58
N ARG A 79 -13.90 2.35 2.56
CA ARG A 79 -15.20 2.70 2.03
C ARG A 79 -15.87 1.50 1.37
N VAL A 80 -15.12 0.75 0.59
CA VAL A 80 -15.67 -0.41 -0.07
C VAL A 80 -16.15 -1.44 0.95
N ALA A 81 -15.38 -1.63 2.01
CA ALA A 81 -15.77 -2.56 3.05
C ALA A 81 -17.10 -2.14 3.67
N GLY A 82 -17.24 -0.85 3.92
CA GLY A 82 -18.47 -0.34 4.48
C GLY A 82 -19.64 -0.49 3.54
N LEU A 83 -19.44 -0.17 2.28
CA LEU A 83 -20.48 -0.29 1.30
C LEU A 83 -20.89 -1.74 1.10
N LYS A 84 -19.91 -2.62 1.11
CA LYS A 84 -20.17 -4.02 0.94
C LYS A 84 -21.07 -4.53 2.04
N THR A 85 -20.84 -4.08 3.25
CA THR A 85 -21.65 -4.48 4.36
C THR A 85 -23.08 -4.01 4.21
N VAL A 86 -23.25 -2.81 3.71
CA VAL A 86 -24.57 -2.24 3.58
C VAL A 86 -25.23 -2.62 2.28
N GLY A 87 -24.47 -2.53 1.21
CA GLY A 87 -25.04 -2.59 -0.11
C GLY A 87 -25.66 -3.90 -0.46
N PHE A 88 -25.04 -4.99 -0.09
CA PHE A 88 -25.53 -6.25 -0.52
C PHE A 88 -25.88 -7.15 0.61
N GLY A 89 -25.99 -6.55 1.71
CA GLY A 89 -26.27 -7.26 2.95
C GLY A 89 -27.01 -8.46 2.85
#